data_3d9685a620be629edf7b467d7561e294
#
_entry.id   3d9685a620be629edf7b467d7561e294
#
_cell.length_a   1.000
_cell.length_b   1.000
_cell.length_c   1.000
_cell.angle_alpha   90.00
_cell.angle_beta   90.00
_cell.angle_gamma   90.00
#
_symmetry.space_group_name_H-M   'P 1'
#
loop_
_entity.id
_entity.type
_entity.pdbx_description
1 polymer ?
#
loop_
_entity_poly.entity_id
_entity_poly.type
_entity_poly.pdbx_seq_one_letter_code
_entity_poly.pdbx_strand_id
1 'polypeptide(L)'
;MPDLKRRTEDHGRVGRVAFLGGIYSNYLALAEALRIARARGADAVYALGDFGAFGPHPDRTLEILREAGLPAILGNYEESLSADADDCHCGYTDPRDNHFAQISYDYTRARTSREHKAWMGTLPGHIRISIAGRKLLLCHGSPRKINEFLWESTTPVPFIRKLLRDVDADVVVCTHTGLHWSRLVEPGRGVVNAGALGRPANDGRTHVWMTMIEDRNGVLAIEHVPVAYDHERLAREMREERLPEEFVQTVLTGYWTTCLEILPAKERSRGRH
;
A
#
# COMPACT_ATOMS: atom_id res chain seq x y z
N MET A 1 -13.61 -18.08 0.71
CA MET A 1 -14.60 -17.18 0.11
C MET A 1 -14.03 -15.77 0.19
N PRO A 2 -14.33 -14.85 -0.75
CA PRO A 2 -13.91 -13.46 -0.62
C PRO A 2 -14.51 -12.85 0.65
N ASP A 3 -13.72 -12.04 1.38
CA ASP A 3 -14.21 -11.31 2.55
C ASP A 3 -14.93 -10.02 2.11
N LEU A 4 -16.06 -10.21 1.43
CA LEU A 4 -16.95 -9.13 1.00
C LEU A 4 -17.87 -8.61 2.13
N LYS A 5 -17.64 -9.02 3.38
CA LYS A 5 -18.39 -8.51 4.54
C LYS A 5 -18.07 -7.04 4.83
N ARG A 6 -16.88 -6.57 4.42
CA ARG A 6 -16.53 -5.16 4.52
C ARG A 6 -17.28 -4.35 3.46
N ARG A 7 -17.68 -3.13 3.83
CA ARG A 7 -18.38 -2.21 2.91
C ARG A 7 -17.57 -2.03 1.63
N THR A 8 -18.24 -2.13 0.48
CA THR A 8 -17.71 -1.84 -0.85
C THR A 8 -18.41 -0.60 -1.39
N GLU A 9 -17.63 0.36 -1.90
CA GLU A 9 -18.13 1.54 -2.60
C GLU A 9 -17.91 1.40 -4.11
N ASP A 10 -18.79 2.03 -4.92
CA ASP A 10 -18.64 2.11 -6.37
C ASP A 10 -18.44 3.57 -6.78
N HIS A 11 -17.27 3.87 -7.34
CA HIS A 11 -16.89 5.22 -7.78
C HIS A 11 -17.01 5.41 -9.29
N GLY A 12 -17.56 4.42 -10.00
CA GLY A 12 -17.87 4.52 -11.42
C GLY A 12 -16.65 4.57 -12.34
N ARG A 13 -16.78 5.32 -13.45
CA ARG A 13 -15.77 5.39 -14.51
C ARG A 13 -14.78 6.52 -14.24
N VAL A 14 -13.49 6.20 -14.40
CA VAL A 14 -12.35 7.13 -14.36
C VAL A 14 -11.41 6.87 -15.54
N GLY A 15 -10.62 7.84 -15.95
CA GLY A 15 -9.73 7.74 -17.10
C GLY A 15 -8.31 7.36 -16.74
N ARG A 16 -7.67 8.18 -15.88
CA ARG A 16 -6.28 8.01 -15.41
C ARG A 16 -6.23 8.11 -13.90
N VAL A 17 -5.70 7.10 -13.25
CA VAL A 17 -5.73 6.97 -11.79
C VAL A 17 -4.35 6.66 -11.25
N ALA A 18 -3.98 7.31 -10.14
CA ALA A 18 -2.83 6.95 -9.33
C ALA A 18 -3.28 6.13 -8.10
N PHE A 19 -2.54 5.07 -7.79
CA PHE A 19 -2.75 4.21 -6.61
C PHE A 19 -1.54 4.31 -5.69
N LEU A 20 -1.79 4.66 -4.44
CA LEU A 20 -0.80 4.75 -3.38
C LEU A 20 -0.96 3.53 -2.48
N GLY A 21 0.02 2.64 -2.47
CA GLY A 21 0.10 1.54 -1.50
C GLY A 21 0.50 2.05 -0.12
N GLY A 22 0.87 1.19 0.80
CA GLY A 22 1.19 1.56 2.18
C GLY A 22 1.99 2.86 2.29
N ILE A 23 1.37 3.90 2.85
CA ILE A 23 1.98 5.25 2.94
C ILE A 23 2.99 5.32 4.10
N TYR A 24 2.77 4.50 5.14
CA TYR A 24 3.70 4.26 6.25
C TYR A 24 4.24 5.54 6.89
N SER A 25 3.36 6.49 7.19
CA SER A 25 3.71 7.78 7.82
C SER A 25 4.75 8.62 7.05
N ASN A 26 4.99 8.32 5.77
CA ASN A 26 5.93 9.05 4.93
C ASN A 26 5.24 10.22 4.23
N TYR A 27 4.98 11.28 4.99
CA TYR A 27 4.31 12.47 4.49
C TYR A 27 5.08 13.19 3.37
N LEU A 28 6.42 13.05 3.34
CA LEU A 28 7.28 13.62 2.29
C LEU A 28 7.04 12.93 0.94
N ALA A 29 7.02 11.60 0.95
CA ALA A 29 6.72 10.83 -0.25
C ALA A 29 5.26 11.02 -0.69
N LEU A 30 4.31 11.13 0.26
CA LEU A 30 2.91 11.42 -0.05
C LEU A 30 2.75 12.76 -0.78
N ALA A 31 3.35 13.82 -0.27
CA ALA A 31 3.30 15.14 -0.90
C ALA A 31 3.88 15.12 -2.33
N GLU A 32 4.99 14.42 -2.53
CA GLU A 32 5.63 14.31 -3.84
C GLU A 32 4.82 13.43 -4.80
N ALA A 33 4.24 12.32 -4.33
CA ALA A 33 3.36 11.48 -5.14
C ALA A 33 2.13 12.24 -5.63
N LEU A 34 1.52 13.06 -4.77
CA LEU A 34 0.39 13.92 -5.15
C LEU A 34 0.79 14.96 -6.20
N ARG A 35 1.97 15.57 -6.06
CA ARG A 35 2.52 16.49 -7.05
C ARG A 35 2.72 15.81 -8.41
N ILE A 36 3.32 14.61 -8.41
CA ILE A 36 3.55 13.84 -9.64
C ILE A 36 2.23 13.40 -10.27
N ALA A 37 1.28 12.86 -9.49
CA ALA A 37 -0.02 12.44 -9.99
C ALA A 37 -0.76 13.59 -10.68
N ARG A 38 -0.76 14.79 -10.05
CA ARG A 38 -1.34 16.00 -10.65
C ARG A 38 -0.63 16.41 -11.94
N ALA A 39 0.71 16.44 -11.94
CA ALA A 39 1.50 16.80 -13.12
C ALA A 39 1.31 15.83 -14.30
N ARG A 40 1.00 14.56 -14.00
CA ARG A 40 0.69 13.54 -15.00
C ARG A 40 -0.79 13.51 -15.39
N GLY A 41 -1.61 14.41 -14.87
CA GLY A 41 -3.03 14.53 -15.21
C GLY A 41 -3.87 13.36 -14.70
N ALA A 42 -3.60 12.86 -13.50
CA ALA A 42 -4.47 11.87 -12.85
C ALA A 42 -5.84 12.50 -12.53
N ASP A 43 -6.93 11.84 -12.92
CA ASP A 43 -8.30 12.23 -12.63
C ASP A 43 -8.65 11.95 -11.17
N ALA A 44 -8.03 10.92 -10.58
CA ALA A 44 -8.20 10.53 -9.19
C ALA A 44 -6.92 9.91 -8.62
N VAL A 45 -6.77 9.97 -7.30
CA VAL A 45 -5.72 9.29 -6.54
C VAL A 45 -6.39 8.48 -5.44
N TYR A 46 -6.11 7.18 -5.36
CA TYR A 46 -6.65 6.28 -4.34
C TYR A 46 -5.56 5.81 -3.38
N ALA A 47 -5.85 5.88 -2.08
CA ALA A 47 -4.99 5.34 -1.03
C ALA A 47 -5.47 3.95 -0.60
N LEU A 48 -4.58 2.96 -0.66
CA LEU A 48 -4.91 1.54 -0.50
C LEU A 48 -4.69 1.00 0.93
N GLY A 49 -4.74 1.87 1.95
CA GLY A 49 -4.54 1.50 3.35
C GLY A 49 -3.08 1.53 3.80
N ASP A 50 -2.87 1.25 5.09
CA ASP A 50 -1.60 1.36 5.81
C ASP A 50 -1.00 2.77 5.72
N PHE A 51 -1.76 3.76 6.21
CA PHE A 51 -1.32 5.17 6.23
C PHE A 51 -0.30 5.43 7.33
N GLY A 52 -0.45 4.72 8.48
CA GLY A 52 0.52 4.64 9.54
C GLY A 52 1.60 3.59 9.27
N ALA A 53 2.29 3.16 10.28
CA ALA A 53 3.43 2.24 10.27
C ALA A 53 4.78 2.88 9.92
N PHE A 54 5.85 2.21 10.25
CA PHE A 54 7.24 2.35 9.83
C PHE A 54 7.85 3.77 9.99
N GLY A 55 7.23 4.80 9.42
CA GLY A 55 7.74 6.18 9.43
C GLY A 55 7.25 7.02 10.63
N PRO A 56 7.79 8.24 10.79
CA PRO A 56 7.41 9.17 11.84
C PRO A 56 6.13 9.94 11.47
N HIS A 57 5.52 10.62 12.46
CA HIS A 57 4.46 11.61 12.27
C HIS A 57 3.20 11.10 11.55
N PRO A 58 2.52 10.03 12.06
CA PRO A 58 1.32 9.49 11.43
C PRO A 58 0.21 10.53 11.24
N ASP A 59 -0.08 11.37 12.23
CA ASP A 59 -1.13 12.40 12.13
C ASP A 59 -0.88 13.39 10.99
N ARG A 60 0.37 13.82 10.80
CA ARG A 60 0.73 14.72 9.69
C ARG A 60 0.45 14.09 8.32
N THR A 61 0.72 12.79 8.20
CA THR A 61 0.42 12.04 6.98
C THR A 61 -1.09 11.98 6.72
N LEU A 62 -1.87 11.72 7.78
CA LEU A 62 -3.32 11.64 7.73
C LEU A 62 -3.97 13.00 7.44
N GLU A 63 -3.43 14.09 7.99
CA GLU A 63 -3.85 15.45 7.67
C GLU A 63 -3.75 15.72 6.16
N ILE A 64 -2.58 15.49 5.56
CA ILE A 64 -2.36 15.68 4.12
C ILE A 64 -3.35 14.83 3.29
N LEU A 65 -3.55 13.56 3.67
CA LEU A 65 -4.45 12.65 2.96
C LEU A 65 -5.90 13.13 3.01
N ARG A 66 -6.35 13.57 4.19
CA ARG A 66 -7.72 14.07 4.42
C ARG A 66 -7.95 15.45 3.76
N GLU A 67 -6.99 16.37 3.88
CA GLU A 67 -7.04 17.68 3.23
C GLU A 67 -7.09 17.58 1.70
N ALA A 68 -6.35 16.61 1.14
CA ALA A 68 -6.40 16.32 -0.29
C ALA A 68 -7.70 15.61 -0.73
N GLY A 69 -8.57 15.20 0.21
CA GLY A 69 -9.84 14.54 -0.07
C GLY A 69 -9.68 13.21 -0.80
N LEU A 70 -8.59 12.47 -0.54
CA LEU A 70 -8.31 11.23 -1.27
C LEU A 70 -9.31 10.12 -0.89
N PRO A 71 -9.98 9.49 -1.87
CA PRO A 71 -10.65 8.23 -1.65
C PRO A 71 -9.66 7.19 -1.11
N ALA A 72 -10.06 6.52 -0.03
CA ALA A 72 -9.19 5.61 0.70
C ALA A 72 -9.93 4.35 1.14
N ILE A 73 -9.22 3.24 1.30
CA ILE A 73 -9.74 1.99 1.86
C ILE A 73 -9.01 1.63 3.15
N LEU A 74 -9.64 0.77 3.96
CA LEU A 74 -9.02 0.17 5.13
C LEU A 74 -7.83 -0.72 4.73
N GLY A 75 -6.67 -0.53 5.40
CA GLY A 75 -5.65 -1.54 5.57
C GLY A 75 -5.77 -2.21 6.95
N ASN A 76 -4.91 -3.17 7.25
CA ASN A 76 -4.91 -3.82 8.56
C ASN A 76 -4.52 -2.84 9.70
N TYR A 77 -3.70 -1.82 9.41
CA TYR A 77 -3.40 -0.76 10.39
C TYR A 77 -4.63 0.06 10.73
N GLU A 78 -5.40 0.52 9.75
CA GLU A 78 -6.62 1.29 9.98
C GLU A 78 -7.67 0.48 10.73
N GLU A 79 -7.83 -0.81 10.38
CA GLU A 79 -8.75 -1.72 11.07
C GLU A 79 -8.37 -1.87 12.55
N SER A 80 -7.09 -2.13 12.83
CA SER A 80 -6.58 -2.31 14.19
C SER A 80 -6.61 -1.02 15.01
N LEU A 81 -6.16 0.11 14.43
CA LEU A 81 -6.14 1.41 15.11
C LEU A 81 -7.54 1.93 15.45
N SER A 82 -8.50 1.75 14.54
CA SER A 82 -9.88 2.18 14.78
C SER A 82 -10.60 1.33 15.82
N ALA A 83 -10.22 0.06 15.95
CA ALA A 83 -10.72 -0.87 16.97
C ALA A 83 -9.95 -0.80 18.30
N ASP A 84 -8.91 0.03 18.38
CA ASP A 84 -7.96 0.13 19.51
C ASP A 84 -7.34 -1.24 19.88
N ALA A 85 -7.07 -2.08 18.86
CA ALA A 85 -6.46 -3.39 19.03
C ALA A 85 -5.01 -3.30 19.56
N ASP A 86 -4.50 -4.39 20.12
CA ASP A 86 -3.15 -4.42 20.71
C ASP A 86 -2.04 -4.70 19.70
N ASP A 87 -2.39 -5.15 18.48
CA ASP A 87 -1.44 -5.38 17.40
C ASP A 87 -2.03 -5.01 16.02
N CYS A 88 -1.15 -4.93 15.01
CA CYS A 88 -1.54 -4.55 13.64
C CYS A 88 -2.20 -5.67 12.84
N HIS A 89 -2.27 -6.87 13.34
CA HIS A 89 -2.72 -8.05 12.59
C HIS A 89 -2.06 -8.18 11.20
N CYS A 90 -0.74 -7.84 11.12
CA CYS A 90 -0.01 -7.76 9.85
C CYS A 90 0.17 -9.12 9.15
N GLY A 91 -0.01 -10.23 9.89
CA GLY A 91 0.05 -11.58 9.31
C GLY A 91 1.47 -12.17 9.24
N TYR A 92 2.47 -11.56 9.91
CA TYR A 92 3.78 -12.16 10.06
C TYR A 92 3.74 -13.39 10.97
N THR A 93 4.62 -14.34 10.71
CA THR A 93 4.73 -15.59 11.50
C THR A 93 6.10 -15.73 12.17
N ASP A 94 7.12 -15.04 11.68
CA ASP A 94 8.44 -15.04 12.27
C ASP A 94 8.52 -14.12 13.50
N PRO A 95 9.16 -14.53 14.61
CA PRO A 95 9.27 -13.72 15.83
C PRO A 95 9.98 -12.38 15.62
N ARG A 96 11.02 -12.33 14.75
CA ARG A 96 11.75 -11.09 14.47
C ARG A 96 10.90 -10.11 13.67
N ASP A 97 10.18 -10.59 12.66
CA ASP A 97 9.27 -9.77 11.86
C ASP A 97 8.13 -9.23 12.75
N ASN A 98 7.57 -10.06 13.64
CA ASN A 98 6.54 -9.65 14.60
C ASN A 98 7.07 -8.60 15.60
N HIS A 99 8.31 -8.75 16.09
CA HIS A 99 8.92 -7.79 17.01
C HIS A 99 8.98 -6.37 16.40
N PHE A 100 9.49 -6.23 15.19
CA PHE A 100 9.56 -4.93 14.52
C PHE A 100 8.18 -4.40 14.10
N ALA A 101 7.27 -5.27 13.71
CA ALA A 101 5.89 -4.89 13.43
C ALA A 101 5.20 -4.32 14.68
N GLN A 102 5.42 -4.92 15.86
CA GLN A 102 4.84 -4.42 17.11
C GLN A 102 5.42 -3.06 17.50
N ILE A 103 6.75 -2.87 17.41
CA ILE A 103 7.37 -1.55 17.67
C ILE A 103 6.75 -0.47 16.76
N SER A 104 6.61 -0.77 15.48
CA SER A 104 6.00 0.13 14.50
C SER A 104 4.54 0.44 14.85
N TYR A 105 3.78 -0.57 15.25
CA TYR A 105 2.37 -0.43 15.60
C TYR A 105 2.18 0.38 16.88
N ASP A 106 2.94 0.08 17.94
CA ASP A 106 2.87 0.80 19.22
C ASP A 106 3.19 2.28 19.04
N TYR A 107 4.23 2.60 18.27
CA TYR A 107 4.56 3.98 17.94
C TYR A 107 3.41 4.68 17.21
N THR A 108 2.88 4.04 16.15
CA THR A 108 1.78 4.59 15.36
C THR A 108 0.53 4.78 16.22
N ARG A 109 0.16 3.77 17.03
CA ARG A 109 -1.00 3.82 17.93
C ARG A 109 -0.90 4.98 18.93
N ALA A 110 0.29 5.20 19.49
CA ALA A 110 0.54 6.28 20.46
C ALA A 110 0.53 7.68 19.84
N ARG A 111 0.87 7.80 18.55
CA ARG A 111 1.02 9.08 17.83
C ARG A 111 -0.13 9.39 16.87
N THR A 112 -1.15 8.53 16.79
CA THR A 112 -2.35 8.76 16.00
C THR A 112 -3.46 9.28 16.90
N SER A 113 -4.01 10.45 16.56
CA SER A 113 -5.09 11.10 17.29
C SER A 113 -6.39 10.27 17.29
N ARG A 114 -7.23 10.48 18.30
CA ARG A 114 -8.56 9.84 18.37
C ARG A 114 -9.45 10.20 17.19
N GLU A 115 -9.33 11.41 16.67
CA GLU A 115 -10.08 11.86 15.52
C GLU A 115 -9.71 11.06 14.27
N HIS A 116 -8.41 10.88 14.01
CA HIS A 116 -7.93 10.09 12.89
C HIS A 116 -8.30 8.61 13.01
N LYS A 117 -8.19 8.02 14.21
CA LYS A 117 -8.64 6.64 14.46
C LYS A 117 -10.15 6.47 14.20
N ALA A 118 -10.96 7.43 14.65
CA ALA A 118 -12.41 7.40 14.37
C ALA A 118 -12.71 7.52 12.87
N TRP A 119 -12.00 8.39 12.15
CA TRP A 119 -12.14 8.51 10.70
C TRP A 119 -11.74 7.21 9.98
N MET A 120 -10.64 6.56 10.37
CA MET A 120 -10.22 5.26 9.81
C MET A 120 -11.35 4.22 9.89
N GLY A 121 -12.09 4.17 11.00
CA GLY A 121 -13.23 3.26 11.16
C GLY A 121 -14.41 3.51 10.21
N THR A 122 -14.43 4.65 9.51
CA THR A 122 -15.47 4.98 8.52
C THR A 122 -15.12 4.54 7.10
N LEU A 123 -13.88 4.13 6.86
CA LEU A 123 -13.40 3.77 5.52
C LEU A 123 -14.04 2.48 5.00
N PRO A 124 -14.26 2.36 3.68
CA PRO A 124 -14.67 1.10 3.07
C PRO A 124 -13.50 0.09 3.05
N GLY A 125 -13.80 -1.19 3.05
CA GLY A 125 -12.79 -2.23 2.84
C GLY A 125 -12.40 -2.39 1.38
N HIS A 126 -13.30 -2.01 0.46
CA HIS A 126 -13.10 -2.16 -0.97
C HIS A 126 -13.71 -0.96 -1.73
N ILE A 127 -13.12 -0.63 -2.88
CA ILE A 127 -13.71 0.31 -3.83
C ILE A 127 -13.73 -0.35 -5.22
N ARG A 128 -14.82 -0.16 -5.98
CA ARG A 128 -14.92 -0.53 -7.37
C ARG A 128 -14.82 0.70 -8.25
N ILE A 129 -14.06 0.58 -9.33
CA ILE A 129 -13.96 1.60 -10.38
C ILE A 129 -13.97 0.90 -11.74
N SER A 130 -14.12 1.68 -12.83
CA SER A 130 -13.90 1.16 -14.17
C SER A 130 -12.94 2.05 -14.97
N ILE A 131 -11.97 1.44 -15.66
CA ILE A 131 -11.00 2.10 -16.56
C ILE A 131 -10.96 1.32 -17.86
N ALA A 132 -11.02 2.00 -19.00
CA ALA A 132 -10.99 1.36 -20.33
C ALA A 132 -12.05 0.23 -20.48
N GLY A 133 -13.22 0.38 -19.87
CA GLY A 133 -14.27 -0.63 -19.86
C GLY A 133 -13.98 -1.88 -19.01
N ARG A 134 -12.89 -1.89 -18.23
CA ARG A 134 -12.53 -2.97 -17.31
C ARG A 134 -12.98 -2.64 -15.89
N LYS A 135 -13.50 -3.66 -15.19
CA LYS A 135 -13.88 -3.55 -13.77
C LYS A 135 -12.66 -3.76 -12.88
N LEU A 136 -12.31 -2.79 -12.08
CA LEU A 136 -11.22 -2.87 -11.10
C LEU A 136 -11.80 -2.96 -9.70
N LEU A 137 -11.28 -3.89 -8.89
CA LEU A 137 -11.54 -3.97 -7.45
C LEU A 137 -10.29 -3.55 -6.69
N LEU A 138 -10.40 -2.51 -5.88
CA LEU A 138 -9.36 -2.03 -4.98
C LEU A 138 -9.52 -2.71 -3.62
N CYS A 139 -8.43 -3.29 -3.10
CA CYS A 139 -8.37 -3.92 -1.78
C CYS A 139 -6.98 -3.69 -1.17
N HIS A 140 -6.81 -3.93 0.14
CA HIS A 140 -5.50 -3.79 0.77
C HIS A 140 -4.61 -5.01 0.47
N GLY A 141 -4.82 -6.16 1.13
CA GLY A 141 -4.05 -7.39 0.88
C GLY A 141 -4.61 -8.16 -0.31
N SER A 142 -5.80 -8.73 -0.15
CA SER A 142 -6.54 -9.38 -1.23
C SER A 142 -8.05 -9.26 -1.00
N PRO A 143 -8.90 -9.57 -2.00
CA PRO A 143 -10.34 -9.66 -1.79
C PRO A 143 -10.77 -10.73 -0.79
N ARG A 144 -9.88 -11.64 -0.41
CA ARG A 144 -10.14 -12.74 0.51
C ARG A 144 -9.83 -12.38 1.96
N LYS A 145 -8.77 -11.59 2.15
CA LYS A 145 -8.24 -11.28 3.49
C LYS A 145 -7.45 -9.98 3.43
N ILE A 146 -7.69 -9.08 4.39
CA ILE A 146 -7.07 -7.75 4.44
C ILE A 146 -5.53 -7.81 4.55
N ASN A 147 -5.00 -8.82 5.21
CA ASN A 147 -3.57 -9.05 5.42
C ASN A 147 -3.03 -10.26 4.65
N GLU A 148 -3.60 -10.61 3.49
CA GLU A 148 -3.05 -11.64 2.61
C GLU A 148 -1.93 -11.07 1.75
N PHE A 149 -0.76 -11.69 1.84
CA PHE A 149 0.38 -11.33 0.99
C PHE A 149 0.25 -11.95 -0.40
N LEU A 150 0.02 -11.14 -1.41
CA LEU A 150 0.07 -11.56 -2.81
C LEU A 150 1.46 -11.24 -3.39
N TRP A 151 2.39 -12.21 -3.28
CA TRP A 151 3.73 -12.08 -3.83
C TRP A 151 3.76 -12.43 -5.32
N GLU A 152 4.60 -11.74 -6.09
CA GLU A 152 4.74 -12.01 -7.52
C GLU A 152 5.13 -13.47 -7.80
N SER A 153 6.10 -14.02 -7.04
CA SER A 153 6.64 -15.34 -7.29
C SER A 153 5.73 -16.49 -6.87
N THR A 154 4.89 -16.28 -5.85
CA THR A 154 4.06 -17.34 -5.26
C THR A 154 2.57 -17.22 -5.59
N THR A 155 2.17 -16.24 -6.43
CA THR A 155 0.79 -16.05 -6.87
C THR A 155 0.61 -16.63 -8.29
N PRO A 156 0.18 -17.91 -8.44
CA PRO A 156 0.13 -18.57 -9.74
C PRO A 156 -1.07 -18.12 -10.58
N VAL A 157 -0.95 -18.22 -11.90
CA VAL A 157 -1.98 -17.82 -12.87
C VAL A 157 -3.37 -18.45 -12.60
N PRO A 158 -3.50 -19.74 -12.29
CA PRO A 158 -4.81 -20.32 -11.96
C PRO A 158 -5.48 -19.68 -10.74
N PHE A 159 -4.68 -19.29 -9.73
CA PHE A 159 -5.19 -18.60 -8.55
C PHE A 159 -5.66 -17.19 -8.89
N ILE A 160 -4.92 -16.43 -9.72
CA ILE A 160 -5.35 -15.11 -10.20
C ILE A 160 -6.68 -15.22 -10.93
N ARG A 161 -6.81 -16.15 -11.87
CA ARG A 161 -8.07 -16.37 -12.60
C ARG A 161 -9.25 -16.71 -11.68
N LYS A 162 -9.01 -17.53 -10.66
CA LYS A 162 -10.04 -17.84 -9.66
C LYS A 162 -10.43 -16.59 -8.87
N LEU A 163 -9.45 -15.82 -8.39
CA LEU A 163 -9.67 -14.61 -7.61
C LEU A 163 -10.55 -13.61 -8.37
N LEU A 164 -10.22 -13.35 -9.65
CA LEU A 164 -10.99 -12.43 -10.51
C LEU A 164 -12.44 -12.88 -10.70
N ARG A 165 -12.67 -14.19 -10.93
CA ARG A 165 -14.04 -14.74 -11.04
C ARG A 165 -14.82 -14.61 -9.75
N ASP A 166 -14.19 -14.92 -8.62
CA ASP A 166 -14.86 -14.93 -7.31
C ASP A 166 -15.38 -13.55 -6.92
N VAL A 167 -14.77 -12.46 -7.45
CA VAL A 167 -15.14 -11.09 -7.11
C VAL A 167 -15.78 -10.30 -8.26
N ASP A 168 -16.03 -10.92 -9.41
CA ASP A 168 -16.51 -10.26 -10.64
C ASP A 168 -15.72 -8.99 -10.96
N ALA A 169 -14.40 -9.14 -11.13
CA ALA A 169 -13.50 -8.07 -11.54
C ALA A 169 -12.60 -8.53 -12.68
N ASP A 170 -12.15 -7.59 -13.51
CA ASP A 170 -11.11 -7.82 -14.51
C ASP A 170 -9.72 -7.63 -13.92
N VAL A 171 -9.58 -6.67 -12.99
CA VAL A 171 -8.32 -6.40 -12.31
C VAL A 171 -8.55 -6.26 -10.81
N VAL A 172 -7.70 -6.90 -10.02
CA VAL A 172 -7.55 -6.62 -8.57
C VAL A 172 -6.33 -5.72 -8.41
N VAL A 173 -6.54 -4.54 -7.80
CA VAL A 173 -5.47 -3.62 -7.41
C VAL A 173 -5.29 -3.72 -5.90
N CYS A 174 -4.08 -4.07 -5.47
CA CYS A 174 -3.78 -4.31 -4.05
C CYS A 174 -2.43 -3.70 -3.63
N THR A 175 -2.07 -3.89 -2.36
CA THR A 175 -0.79 -3.49 -1.75
C THR A 175 -0.33 -4.52 -0.70
N HIS A 176 -0.07 -4.12 0.54
CA HIS A 176 0.31 -4.90 1.72
C HIS A 176 1.69 -5.58 1.66
N THR A 177 2.15 -6.06 0.50
CA THR A 177 3.47 -6.71 0.38
C THR A 177 4.65 -5.74 0.44
N GLY A 178 4.42 -4.44 0.25
CA GLY A 178 5.47 -3.44 0.11
C GLY A 178 6.23 -3.46 -1.23
N LEU A 179 6.07 -4.51 -2.04
CA LEU A 179 6.71 -4.67 -3.34
C LEU A 179 5.71 -4.52 -4.47
N HIS A 180 6.02 -3.64 -5.43
CA HIS A 180 5.17 -3.43 -6.60
C HIS A 180 5.41 -4.51 -7.67
N TRP A 181 4.34 -4.97 -8.28
CA TRP A 181 4.36 -5.87 -9.43
C TRP A 181 3.02 -5.89 -10.16
N SER A 182 3.00 -6.32 -11.40
CA SER A 182 1.76 -6.54 -12.14
C SER A 182 1.85 -7.81 -12.99
N ARG A 183 0.76 -8.56 -13.05
CA ARG A 183 0.62 -9.73 -13.92
C ARG A 183 -0.75 -9.76 -14.55
N LEU A 184 -0.79 -9.53 -15.87
CA LEU A 184 -1.97 -9.78 -16.67
C LEU A 184 -1.97 -11.24 -17.13
N VAL A 185 -3.06 -11.95 -16.88
CA VAL A 185 -3.26 -13.35 -17.26
C VAL A 185 -4.02 -13.48 -18.59
N GLU A 186 -4.66 -12.40 -18.99
CA GLU A 186 -5.37 -12.17 -20.25
C GLU A 186 -5.32 -10.65 -20.55
N PRO A 187 -5.56 -10.19 -21.79
CA PRO A 187 -5.61 -8.75 -22.09
C PRO A 187 -6.56 -7.99 -21.18
N GLY A 188 -6.02 -7.06 -20.37
CA GLY A 188 -6.78 -6.25 -19.43
C GLY A 188 -7.34 -7.01 -18.21
N ARG A 189 -6.82 -8.22 -17.88
CA ARG A 189 -7.27 -9.01 -16.73
C ARG A 189 -6.09 -9.52 -15.91
N GLY A 190 -6.05 -9.22 -14.61
CA GLY A 190 -4.95 -9.64 -13.76
C GLY A 190 -4.92 -9.04 -12.38
N VAL A 191 -3.74 -9.04 -11.79
CA VAL A 191 -3.45 -8.43 -10.48
C VAL A 191 -2.39 -7.35 -10.65
N VAL A 192 -2.59 -6.23 -9.96
CA VAL A 192 -1.64 -5.12 -9.85
C VAL A 192 -1.41 -4.86 -8.37
N ASN A 193 -0.20 -5.09 -7.90
CA ASN A 193 0.23 -4.70 -6.56
C ASN A 193 0.94 -3.35 -6.67
N ALA A 194 0.41 -2.34 -5.99
CA ALA A 194 0.94 -0.97 -6.06
C ALA A 194 2.27 -0.81 -5.30
N GLY A 195 2.66 -1.80 -4.49
CA GLY A 195 3.83 -1.70 -3.61
C GLY A 195 3.56 -0.81 -2.39
N ALA A 196 4.58 -0.14 -1.90
CA ALA A 196 4.47 0.84 -0.82
C ALA A 196 5.00 2.21 -1.25
N LEU A 197 4.28 3.26 -0.85
CA LEU A 197 4.74 4.63 -1.00
C LEU A 197 5.66 5.07 0.15
N GLY A 198 5.58 4.41 1.30
CA GLY A 198 6.30 4.83 2.50
C GLY A 198 7.64 4.13 2.73
N ARG A 199 7.95 3.06 1.98
CA ARG A 199 9.13 2.22 2.17
C ARG A 199 9.75 1.82 0.83
N PRO A 200 11.09 1.90 0.67
CA PRO A 200 11.78 1.43 -0.54
C PRO A 200 11.49 -0.04 -0.88
N ALA A 201 11.64 -0.43 -2.14
CA ALA A 201 11.26 -1.75 -2.65
C ALA A 201 12.33 -2.86 -2.46
N ASN A 202 13.24 -2.72 -1.51
CA ASN A 202 14.32 -3.67 -1.21
C ASN A 202 15.26 -3.94 -2.40
N ASP A 203 15.56 -2.93 -3.20
CA ASP A 203 16.37 -3.04 -4.42
C ASP A 203 17.62 -2.13 -4.42
N GLY A 204 17.92 -1.51 -3.27
CA GLY A 204 19.05 -0.59 -3.09
C GLY A 204 18.81 0.83 -3.62
N ARG A 205 17.56 1.14 -3.98
CA ARG A 205 17.15 2.48 -4.39
C ARG A 205 16.37 3.15 -3.28
N THR A 206 16.62 4.43 -3.04
CA THR A 206 15.99 5.19 -1.95
C THR A 206 14.65 5.80 -2.32
N HIS A 207 14.28 5.81 -3.61
CA HIS A 207 12.94 6.21 -4.02
C HIS A 207 11.90 5.14 -3.66
N VAL A 208 10.66 5.56 -3.59
CA VAL A 208 9.49 4.71 -3.34
C VAL A 208 8.59 4.65 -4.58
N TRP A 209 7.46 3.98 -4.53
CA TRP A 209 6.68 3.70 -5.71
C TRP A 209 5.21 4.07 -5.56
N MET A 210 4.61 4.58 -6.63
CA MET A 210 3.17 4.61 -6.85
C MET A 210 2.85 3.90 -8.16
N THR A 211 1.59 3.51 -8.36
CA THR A 211 1.17 2.87 -9.60
C THR A 211 0.16 3.76 -10.30
N MET A 212 0.33 3.95 -11.60
CA MET A 212 -0.68 4.61 -12.45
C MET A 212 -1.32 3.61 -13.39
N ILE A 213 -2.64 3.70 -13.53
CA ILE A 213 -3.42 2.93 -14.50
C ILE A 213 -4.26 3.91 -15.31
N GLU A 214 -4.24 3.78 -16.62
CA GLU A 214 -4.97 4.67 -17.51
C GLU A 214 -5.59 3.95 -18.71
N ASP A 215 -6.60 4.57 -19.28
CA ASP A 215 -7.16 4.19 -20.59
C ASP A 215 -6.28 4.79 -21.71
N ARG A 216 -5.60 3.94 -22.45
CA ARG A 216 -4.92 4.31 -23.70
C ARG A 216 -5.65 3.71 -24.91
N ASN A 217 -6.61 4.46 -25.43
CA ASN A 217 -7.41 4.03 -26.59
C ASN A 217 -8.14 2.68 -26.38
N GLY A 218 -8.77 2.50 -25.24
CA GLY A 218 -9.50 1.28 -24.89
C GLY A 218 -8.62 0.16 -24.34
N VAL A 219 -7.31 0.40 -24.17
CA VAL A 219 -6.36 -0.55 -23.59
C VAL A 219 -5.91 -0.07 -22.21
N LEU A 220 -5.98 -0.96 -21.24
CA LEU A 220 -5.51 -0.69 -19.88
C LEU A 220 -3.98 -0.62 -19.86
N ALA A 221 -3.42 0.56 -19.64
CA ALA A 221 -1.99 0.78 -19.47
C ALA A 221 -1.65 0.89 -17.98
N ILE A 222 -0.65 0.13 -17.52
CA ILE A 222 -0.20 0.06 -16.14
C ILE A 222 1.25 0.50 -16.09
N GLU A 223 1.56 1.44 -15.20
CA GLU A 223 2.92 1.95 -14.99
C GLU A 223 3.22 2.05 -13.49
N HIS A 224 4.31 1.45 -13.05
CA HIS A 224 4.88 1.69 -11.72
C HIS A 224 5.81 2.90 -11.81
N VAL A 225 5.50 3.95 -11.07
CA VAL A 225 6.16 5.26 -11.15
C VAL A 225 7.06 5.46 -9.93
N PRO A 226 8.37 5.67 -10.11
CA PRO A 226 9.25 5.98 -8.98
C PRO A 226 8.96 7.39 -8.44
N VAL A 227 8.97 7.52 -7.11
CA VAL A 227 8.75 8.76 -6.38
C VAL A 227 10.00 9.05 -5.58
N ALA A 228 10.81 10.00 -6.06
CA ALA A 228 11.95 10.52 -5.32
C ALA A 228 11.46 11.55 -4.30
N TYR A 229 11.97 11.47 -3.08
CA TYR A 229 11.61 12.37 -1.98
C TYR A 229 12.82 12.62 -1.09
N ASP A 230 12.74 13.54 -0.14
CA ASP A 230 13.81 13.83 0.80
C ASP A 230 13.93 12.72 1.87
N HIS A 231 14.51 11.59 1.46
CA HIS A 231 14.68 10.42 2.30
C HIS A 231 15.69 10.65 3.44
N GLU A 232 16.68 11.52 3.25
CA GLU A 232 17.62 11.89 4.32
C GLU A 232 16.93 12.67 5.43
N ARG A 233 16.01 13.57 5.07
CA ARG A 233 15.17 14.26 6.04
C ARG A 233 14.29 13.30 6.80
N LEU A 234 13.61 12.37 6.10
CA LEU A 234 12.79 11.35 6.76
C LEU A 234 13.62 10.54 7.76
N ALA A 235 14.82 10.11 7.36
CA ALA A 235 15.74 9.35 8.21
C ALA A 235 16.17 10.14 9.47
N ARG A 236 16.42 11.45 9.36
CA ARG A 236 16.72 12.31 10.52
C ARG A 236 15.51 12.39 11.46
N GLU A 237 14.32 12.66 10.94
CA GLU A 237 13.08 12.74 11.72
C GLU A 237 12.77 11.39 12.40
N MET A 238 13.03 10.25 11.76
CA MET A 238 12.89 8.92 12.37
C MET A 238 13.81 8.74 13.59
N ARG A 239 15.06 9.23 13.52
CA ARG A 239 16.00 9.20 14.66
C ARG A 239 15.57 10.14 15.79
N GLU A 240 15.09 11.33 15.46
CA GLU A 240 14.55 12.30 16.43
C GLU A 240 13.36 11.70 17.20
N GLU A 241 12.49 10.95 16.51
CA GLU A 241 11.36 10.23 17.08
C GLU A 241 11.76 8.87 17.72
N ARG A 242 13.05 8.53 17.72
CA ARG A 242 13.59 7.29 18.31
C ARG A 242 13.04 5.99 17.72
N LEU A 243 12.70 6.02 16.46
CA LEU A 243 12.36 4.79 15.71
C LEU A 243 13.61 3.90 15.56
N PRO A 244 13.45 2.58 15.38
CA PRO A 244 14.56 1.65 15.22
C PRO A 244 15.54 2.06 14.12
N GLU A 245 16.84 1.95 14.38
CA GLU A 245 17.87 2.26 13.37
C GLU A 245 17.73 1.36 12.12
N GLU A 246 17.19 0.17 12.28
CA GLU A 246 16.85 -0.73 11.18
C GLU A 246 15.89 -0.08 10.18
N PHE A 247 14.88 0.65 10.67
CA PHE A 247 13.96 1.38 9.78
C PHE A 247 14.68 2.52 9.07
N VAL A 248 15.52 3.27 9.80
CA VAL A 248 16.34 4.36 9.25
C VAL A 248 17.27 3.84 8.15
N GLN A 249 17.98 2.73 8.41
CA GLN A 249 18.86 2.11 7.41
C GLN A 249 18.10 1.64 6.17
N THR A 250 16.89 1.13 6.31
CA THR A 250 16.05 0.80 5.17
C THR A 250 15.79 2.02 4.28
N VAL A 251 15.48 3.18 4.87
CA VAL A 251 15.24 4.43 4.14
C VAL A 251 16.51 4.94 3.45
N LEU A 252 17.65 4.90 4.14
CA LEU A 252 18.92 5.43 3.64
C LEU A 252 19.58 4.55 2.57
N THR A 253 19.36 3.23 2.63
CA THR A 253 20.05 2.29 1.74
C THR A 253 19.18 1.71 0.65
N GLY A 254 17.86 1.80 0.79
CA GLY A 254 16.90 1.15 -0.10
C GLY A 254 16.80 -0.37 0.10
N TYR A 255 17.53 -0.94 1.06
CA TYR A 255 17.47 -2.36 1.41
C TYR A 255 16.72 -2.57 2.72
N TRP A 256 15.86 -3.57 2.76
CA TRP A 256 15.15 -3.93 3.99
C TRP A 256 16.10 -4.56 5.00
N THR A 257 15.93 -4.19 6.23
CA THR A 257 16.65 -4.70 7.40
C THR A 257 15.71 -5.41 8.37
N THR A 258 14.39 -5.27 8.16
CA THR A 258 13.31 -5.90 8.94
C THR A 258 12.24 -6.45 8.02
N CYS A 259 11.40 -7.34 8.53
CA CYS A 259 10.32 -7.99 7.77
C CYS A 259 10.84 -8.72 6.52
N LEU A 260 11.97 -9.41 6.68
CA LEU A 260 12.63 -10.18 5.62
C LEU A 260 12.18 -11.63 5.60
N GLU A 261 11.78 -12.17 6.76
CA GLU A 261 11.46 -13.60 6.89
C GLU A 261 10.14 -13.96 6.18
N ILE A 262 9.24 -12.98 6.03
CA ILE A 262 8.00 -13.16 5.26
C ILE A 262 8.24 -13.20 3.73
N LEU A 263 9.36 -12.67 3.24
CA LEU A 263 9.66 -12.62 1.81
C LEU A 263 9.90 -14.01 1.23
N PRO A 264 9.22 -14.42 0.16
CA PRO A 264 9.61 -15.61 -0.60
C PRO A 264 11.06 -15.49 -1.12
N ALA A 265 11.70 -16.62 -1.37
CA ALA A 265 13.12 -16.67 -1.76
C ALA A 265 13.46 -15.76 -2.96
N LYS A 266 12.57 -15.68 -3.96
CA LYS A 266 12.79 -14.82 -5.15
C LYS A 266 12.75 -13.34 -4.83
N GLU A 267 11.81 -12.91 -4.02
CA GLU A 267 11.69 -11.52 -3.56
C GLU A 267 12.84 -11.16 -2.61
N ARG A 268 13.23 -12.09 -1.74
CA ARG A 268 14.35 -11.93 -0.83
C ARG A 268 15.67 -11.76 -1.58
N SER A 269 15.91 -12.55 -2.64
CA SER A 269 17.16 -12.51 -3.41
C SER A 269 17.41 -11.18 -4.16
N ARG A 270 16.44 -10.29 -4.25
CA ARG A 270 16.62 -8.93 -4.80
C ARG A 270 17.33 -7.98 -3.83
N GLY A 271 17.27 -8.27 -2.53
CA GLY A 271 17.91 -7.48 -1.48
C GLY A 271 19.36 -7.89 -1.19
N ARG A 272 20.02 -7.18 -0.28
CA ARG A 272 21.29 -7.60 0.33
C ARG A 272 21.01 -8.53 1.52
N HIS A 273 21.63 -9.68 1.51
CA HIS A 273 21.56 -10.68 2.60
C HIS A 273 22.94 -11.13 2.98
#